data_57fc79c143a8a776e953434bcd9b0997
#
_entry.id   57fc79c143a8a776e953434bcd9b0997
#
_cell.length_a   1.000
_cell.length_b   1.000
_cell.length_c   1.000
_cell.angle_alpha   90.00
_cell.angle_beta   90.00
_cell.angle_gamma   90.00
#
_symmetry.space_group_name_H-M   'P 1'
#
loop_
_entity.id
_entity.type
_entity.pdbx_description
1 polymer ?
#
loop_
_entity_poly.entity_id
_entity_poly.type
_entity_poly.pdbx_seq_one_letter_code
_entity_poly.pdbx_strand_id
1 'polypeptide(L)'
;LISGYTNDPNNGVYGYHGKLNIRPPYQREFRYDLKQQQAVIETILKGFPLNIMYWSVVGDGSYEMIDGQQRTLSICEYFQHAFNIVDKDRPVLYFDNLTDKEKQHFLDYELTVYFCTGTDKEKLDWFRVINIAGERLLDQELRNAVYVGPFVTDARRYFSKHGCAAYRIGSDY
;
A
#
# COMPACT_ATOMS: atom_id res chain seq x y z
N LEU A 1 -10.20 1.86 7.57
CA LEU A 1 -9.28 1.73 6.46
C LEU A 1 -9.94 1.08 5.24
N ILE A 2 -10.53 -0.11 5.41
CA ILE A 2 -11.13 -0.91 4.33
C ILE A 2 -12.41 -0.29 3.73
N SER A 3 -13.12 0.53 4.49
CA SER A 3 -14.33 1.20 4.00
C SER A 3 -14.00 2.15 2.86
N GLY A 4 -14.72 2.02 1.73
CA GLY A 4 -14.47 2.80 0.52
C GLY A 4 -13.18 2.46 -0.22
N TYR A 5 -12.61 1.27 0.03
CA TYR A 5 -11.42 0.83 -0.71
C TYR A 5 -11.74 0.58 -2.18
N THR A 6 -10.93 1.19 -3.02
CA THR A 6 -10.95 1.02 -4.47
C THR A 6 -9.52 0.89 -4.99
N ASN A 7 -9.32 0.01 -5.96
CA ASN A 7 -8.06 -0.13 -6.67
C ASN A 7 -8.35 -0.08 -8.18
N ASP A 8 -8.33 1.11 -8.74
CA ASP A 8 -8.66 1.36 -10.13
C ASP A 8 -7.41 1.84 -10.89
N PRO A 9 -7.06 1.20 -12.02
CA PRO A 9 -5.88 1.59 -12.80
C PRO A 9 -5.91 3.03 -13.34
N ASN A 10 -7.09 3.62 -13.51
CA ASN A 10 -7.25 4.95 -14.07
C ASN A 10 -7.49 6.02 -12.99
N ASN A 11 -8.22 5.64 -11.92
CA ASN A 11 -8.67 6.56 -10.87
C ASN A 11 -7.79 6.51 -9.61
N GLY A 12 -6.86 5.55 -9.51
CA GLY A 12 -5.97 5.40 -8.38
C GLY A 12 -6.45 4.44 -7.31
N VAL A 13 -5.76 4.44 -6.19
CA VAL A 13 -6.02 3.52 -5.07
C VAL A 13 -6.39 4.31 -3.84
N TYR A 14 -7.60 4.12 -3.37
CA TYR A 14 -8.16 4.86 -2.25
C TYR A 14 -8.71 3.93 -1.17
N GLY A 15 -8.74 4.39 0.05
CA GLY A 15 -9.36 3.75 1.21
C GLY A 15 -9.84 4.79 2.22
N TYR A 16 -10.24 4.32 3.40
CA TYR A 16 -10.70 5.20 4.47
C TYR A 16 -11.81 6.15 3.99
N HIS A 17 -12.92 5.57 3.51
CA HIS A 17 -14.05 6.29 2.91
C HIS A 17 -13.69 7.14 1.68
N GLY A 18 -12.68 6.74 0.91
CA GLY A 18 -12.19 7.50 -0.23
C GLY A 18 -11.30 8.69 0.13
N LYS A 19 -11.04 8.92 1.43
CA LYS A 19 -10.27 10.07 1.91
C LYS A 19 -8.75 9.84 1.89
N LEU A 20 -8.30 8.59 1.87
CA LEU A 20 -6.89 8.24 1.84
C LEU A 20 -6.49 7.83 0.43
N ASN A 21 -5.63 8.60 -0.21
CA ASN A 21 -4.91 8.18 -1.40
C ASN A 21 -3.76 7.24 -0.98
N ILE A 22 -3.96 5.93 -1.21
CA ILE A 22 -3.00 4.89 -0.79
C ILE A 22 -1.80 4.85 -1.73
N ARG A 23 -1.98 5.23 -3.00
CA ARG A 23 -0.93 5.25 -4.02
C ARG A 23 -0.82 6.61 -4.69
N PRO A 24 -0.32 7.63 -3.98
CA PRO A 24 -0.02 8.91 -4.61
C PRO A 24 1.08 8.75 -5.68
N PRO A 25 1.24 9.71 -6.61
CA PRO A 25 2.13 9.59 -7.77
C PRO A 25 3.60 9.30 -7.47
N TYR A 26 4.08 9.65 -6.27
CA TYR A 26 5.45 9.38 -5.84
C TYR A 26 5.65 7.97 -5.24
N GLN A 27 4.56 7.24 -4.95
CA GLN A 27 4.64 5.87 -4.44
C GLN A 27 4.85 4.88 -5.58
N ARG A 28 5.58 3.81 -5.25
CA ARG A 28 5.80 2.69 -6.16
C ARG A 28 4.57 1.80 -6.28
N GLU A 29 4.54 0.95 -7.31
CA GLU A 29 3.54 -0.10 -7.42
C GLU A 29 3.67 -1.11 -6.27
N PHE A 30 2.59 -1.88 -6.06
CA PHE A 30 2.57 -2.93 -5.05
C PHE A 30 3.64 -3.99 -5.35
N ARG A 31 4.48 -4.31 -4.35
CA ARG A 31 5.64 -5.19 -4.51
C ARG A 31 5.68 -6.36 -3.56
N TYR A 32 4.81 -6.40 -2.55
CA TYR A 32 4.77 -7.55 -1.65
C TYR A 32 4.42 -8.80 -2.44
N ASP A 33 5.22 -9.86 -2.29
CA ASP A 33 4.83 -11.19 -2.72
C ASP A 33 3.72 -11.75 -1.81
N LEU A 34 3.15 -12.89 -2.22
CA LEU A 34 2.05 -13.52 -1.47
C LEU A 34 2.46 -13.84 -0.01
N LYS A 35 3.72 -14.24 0.24
CA LYS A 35 4.18 -14.56 1.59
C LYS A 35 4.24 -13.32 2.48
N GLN A 36 4.68 -12.20 1.92
CA GLN A 36 4.72 -10.93 2.63
C GLN A 36 3.32 -10.41 2.94
N GLN A 37 2.37 -10.54 2.00
CA GLN A 37 0.96 -10.22 2.22
C GLN A 37 0.35 -11.08 3.33
N GLN A 38 0.57 -12.39 3.27
CA GLN A 38 0.10 -13.35 4.27
C GLN A 38 0.67 -13.03 5.66
N ALA A 39 1.96 -12.69 5.75
CA ALA A 39 2.60 -12.32 7.02
C ALA A 39 1.96 -11.07 7.67
N VAL A 40 1.50 -10.09 6.89
CA VAL A 40 0.75 -8.94 7.42
C VAL A 40 -0.55 -9.42 8.09
N ILE A 41 -1.32 -10.26 7.41
CA ILE A 41 -2.60 -10.75 7.94
C ILE A 41 -2.40 -11.64 9.16
N GLU A 42 -1.41 -12.54 9.12
CA GLU A 42 -1.06 -13.37 10.29
C GLU A 42 -0.66 -12.52 11.50
N THR A 43 0.07 -11.43 11.28
CA THR A 43 0.45 -10.48 12.34
C THR A 43 -0.80 -9.88 13.01
N ILE A 44 -1.77 -9.47 12.21
CA ILE A 44 -3.05 -8.93 12.70
C ILE A 44 -3.81 -9.98 13.50
N LEU A 45 -3.97 -11.19 12.95
CA LEU A 45 -4.73 -12.27 13.61
C LEU A 45 -4.07 -12.75 14.91
N LYS A 46 -2.74 -12.60 15.04
CA LYS A 46 -2.00 -12.86 16.29
C LYS A 46 -2.08 -11.70 17.29
N GLY A 47 -2.69 -10.58 16.92
CA GLY A 47 -2.74 -9.37 17.74
C GLY A 47 -1.37 -8.69 17.94
N PHE A 48 -0.39 -8.96 17.07
CA PHE A 48 0.92 -8.33 17.14
C PHE A 48 0.88 -6.95 16.48
N PRO A 49 1.65 -5.97 16.99
CA PRO A 49 1.66 -4.64 16.41
C PRO A 49 2.29 -4.63 15.01
N LEU A 50 1.62 -3.99 14.06
CA LEU A 50 2.22 -3.59 12.81
C LEU A 50 3.04 -2.31 13.01
N ASN A 51 4.07 -2.12 12.19
CA ASN A 51 4.84 -0.88 12.21
C ASN A 51 3.94 0.33 11.95
N ILE A 52 4.35 1.46 12.52
CA ILE A 52 3.69 2.76 12.38
C ILE A 52 3.52 3.11 10.90
N MET A 53 2.40 3.72 10.57
CA MET A 53 2.11 4.28 9.24
C MET A 53 2.19 5.81 9.28
N TYR A 54 2.55 6.42 8.16
CA TYR A 54 2.64 7.87 8.03
C TYR A 54 1.74 8.36 6.91
N TRP A 55 0.81 9.24 7.25
CA TRP A 55 -0.12 9.86 6.32
C TRP A 55 0.09 11.37 6.29
N SER A 56 0.19 11.94 5.09
CA SER A 56 0.21 13.39 4.90
C SER A 56 -1.20 13.95 4.88
N VAL A 57 -1.43 15.00 5.62
CA VAL A 57 -2.67 15.79 5.53
C VAL A 57 -2.60 16.65 4.27
N VAL A 58 -3.61 16.52 3.37
CA VAL A 58 -3.65 17.24 2.08
C VAL A 58 -4.68 18.38 2.09
N GLY A 59 -5.45 18.53 3.14
CA GLY A 59 -6.55 19.47 3.27
C GLY A 59 -7.91 18.77 3.19
N ASP A 60 -8.96 19.46 3.57
CA ASP A 60 -10.37 19.01 3.52
C ASP A 60 -10.65 17.61 4.14
N GLY A 61 -9.81 17.19 5.09
CA GLY A 61 -9.90 15.87 5.71
C GLY A 61 -9.47 14.74 4.79
N SER A 62 -8.67 15.03 3.76
CA SER A 62 -8.07 14.07 2.85
C SER A 62 -6.60 13.82 3.23
N TYR A 63 -6.11 12.63 2.87
CA TYR A 63 -4.79 12.15 3.24
C TYR A 63 -4.10 11.49 2.06
N GLU A 64 -2.77 11.54 2.08
CA GLU A 64 -1.91 10.75 1.19
C GLU A 64 -1.00 9.85 2.01
N MET A 65 -0.83 8.62 1.57
CA MET A 65 0.08 7.66 2.19
C MET A 65 1.53 8.10 1.97
N ILE A 66 2.30 8.26 3.06
CA ILE A 66 3.76 8.44 2.99
C ILE A 66 4.46 7.09 3.19
N ASP A 67 4.06 6.34 4.23
CA ASP A 67 4.52 4.97 4.46
C ASP A 67 3.38 4.09 4.97
N GLY A 68 3.48 2.79 4.70
CA GLY A 68 2.47 1.80 5.04
C GLY A 68 1.64 1.29 3.85
N GLN A 69 1.96 1.71 2.61
CA GLN A 69 1.23 1.32 1.41
C GLN A 69 1.07 -0.20 1.29
N GLN A 70 2.16 -0.95 1.39
CA GLN A 70 2.16 -2.40 1.19
C GLN A 70 1.29 -3.11 2.22
N ARG A 71 1.38 -2.70 3.49
CA ARG A 71 0.56 -3.22 4.59
C ARG A 71 -0.92 -2.90 4.40
N THR A 72 -1.21 -1.66 4.02
CA THR A 72 -2.58 -1.20 3.75
C THR A 72 -3.22 -1.98 2.61
N LEU A 73 -2.50 -2.15 1.51
CA LEU A 73 -2.99 -2.93 0.37
C LEU A 73 -3.22 -4.39 0.75
N SER A 74 -2.30 -5.01 1.50
CA SER A 74 -2.48 -6.39 1.98
C SER A 74 -3.76 -6.54 2.83
N ILE A 75 -4.02 -5.60 3.74
CA ILE A 75 -5.24 -5.59 4.56
C ILE A 75 -6.50 -5.48 3.70
N CYS A 76 -6.52 -4.52 2.78
CA CYS A 76 -7.69 -4.25 1.94
C CYS A 76 -7.94 -5.39 0.94
N GLU A 77 -6.90 -5.93 0.32
CA GLU A 77 -6.98 -7.03 -0.64
C GLU A 77 -7.40 -8.35 0.02
N TYR A 78 -6.92 -8.63 1.24
CA TYR A 78 -7.39 -9.79 1.99
C TYR A 78 -8.88 -9.68 2.33
N PHE A 79 -9.33 -8.51 2.76
CA PHE A 79 -10.75 -8.24 3.00
C PHE A 79 -11.61 -8.41 1.75
N GLN A 80 -11.07 -8.11 0.56
CA GLN A 80 -11.73 -8.29 -0.73
C GLN A 80 -11.52 -9.69 -1.35
N HIS A 81 -11.01 -10.66 -0.58
CA HIS A 81 -10.79 -12.05 -1.02
C HIS A 81 -9.79 -12.20 -2.17
N ALA A 82 -8.87 -11.26 -2.35
CA ALA A 82 -7.87 -11.33 -3.42
C ALA A 82 -6.82 -12.43 -3.18
N PHE A 83 -6.58 -12.78 -1.92
CA PHE A 83 -5.70 -13.89 -1.53
C PHE A 83 -6.15 -14.52 -0.22
N ASN A 84 -5.60 -15.69 0.09
CA ASN A 84 -5.84 -16.43 1.33
C ASN A 84 -4.57 -16.53 2.18
N ILE A 85 -4.73 -16.82 3.46
CA ILE A 85 -3.63 -17.27 4.33
C ILE A 85 -3.72 -18.78 4.55
N VAL A 86 -2.62 -19.34 5.07
CA VAL A 86 -2.51 -20.77 5.40
C VAL A 86 -2.33 -20.91 6.90
N ASP A 87 -3.21 -21.66 7.54
CA ASP A 87 -3.06 -22.09 8.93
C ASP A 87 -2.80 -23.59 8.97
N LYS A 88 -2.19 -24.10 10.03
CA LYS A 88 -1.81 -25.53 10.16
C LYS A 88 -2.99 -26.46 9.96
N ASP A 89 -4.15 -26.08 10.49
CA ASP A 89 -5.37 -26.90 10.47
C ASP A 89 -6.37 -26.47 9.37
N ARG A 90 -6.11 -25.35 8.70
CA ARG A 90 -6.98 -24.73 7.70
C ARG A 90 -6.14 -24.23 6.52
N PRO A 91 -5.89 -25.06 5.49
CA PRO A 91 -4.94 -24.74 4.42
C PRO A 91 -5.38 -23.60 3.48
N VAL A 92 -6.67 -23.23 3.50
CA VAL A 92 -7.22 -22.14 2.70
C VAL A 92 -8.13 -21.29 3.59
N LEU A 93 -7.67 -20.11 3.96
CA LEU A 93 -8.37 -19.23 4.87
C LEU A 93 -8.50 -17.82 4.27
N TYR A 94 -9.60 -17.59 3.58
CA TYR A 94 -10.05 -16.26 3.17
C TYR A 94 -10.73 -15.54 4.34
N PHE A 95 -10.92 -14.24 4.22
CA PHE A 95 -11.60 -13.44 5.24
C PHE A 95 -12.99 -14.02 5.59
N ASP A 96 -13.77 -14.46 4.61
CA ASP A 96 -15.10 -15.04 4.84
C ASP A 96 -15.07 -16.38 5.59
N ASN A 97 -13.96 -17.13 5.48
CA ASN A 97 -13.80 -18.41 6.17
C ASN A 97 -13.34 -18.25 7.64
N LEU A 98 -13.01 -17.03 8.05
CA LEU A 98 -12.71 -16.72 9.45
C LEU A 98 -13.96 -16.95 10.32
N THR A 99 -13.76 -17.40 11.55
CA THR A 99 -14.81 -17.41 12.57
C THR A 99 -15.25 -15.98 12.89
N ASP A 100 -16.45 -15.80 13.42
CA ASP A 100 -16.96 -14.47 13.79
C ASP A 100 -16.03 -13.74 14.77
N LYS A 101 -15.40 -14.49 15.68
CA LYS A 101 -14.42 -13.93 16.62
C LYS A 101 -13.15 -13.44 15.90
N GLU A 102 -12.65 -14.19 14.93
CA GLU A 102 -11.47 -13.80 14.14
C GLU A 102 -11.79 -12.61 13.23
N LYS A 103 -12.97 -12.59 12.61
CA LYS A 103 -13.45 -11.44 11.83
C LYS A 103 -13.52 -10.18 12.67
N GLN A 104 -14.14 -10.30 13.86
CA GLN A 104 -14.24 -9.17 14.78
C GLN A 104 -12.85 -8.69 15.22
N HIS A 105 -11.94 -9.61 15.57
CA HIS A 105 -10.57 -9.28 15.93
C HIS A 105 -9.81 -8.57 14.80
N PHE A 106 -9.98 -9.02 13.56
CA PHE A 106 -9.40 -8.36 12.39
C PHE A 106 -9.97 -6.97 12.15
N LEU A 107 -11.30 -6.80 12.31
CA LEU A 107 -11.96 -5.52 12.08
C LEU A 107 -11.68 -4.49 13.19
N ASP A 108 -11.51 -4.95 14.42
CA ASP A 108 -11.18 -4.13 15.59
C ASP A 108 -9.68 -3.87 15.74
N TYR A 109 -8.85 -4.43 14.86
CA TYR A 109 -7.41 -4.23 14.94
C TYR A 109 -7.03 -2.77 14.74
N GLU A 110 -6.30 -2.21 15.70
CA GLU A 110 -5.90 -0.81 15.72
C GLU A 110 -4.57 -0.59 14.98
N LEU A 111 -4.57 0.36 14.05
CA LEU A 111 -3.39 0.80 13.32
C LEU A 111 -2.85 2.09 13.93
N THR A 112 -1.56 2.13 14.21
CA THR A 112 -0.90 3.37 14.64
C THR A 112 -0.55 4.22 13.41
N VAL A 113 -1.13 5.41 13.33
CA VAL A 113 -0.93 6.33 12.21
C VAL A 113 -0.44 7.68 12.72
N TYR A 114 0.68 8.15 12.17
CA TYR A 114 1.12 9.53 12.34
C TYR A 114 0.62 10.41 11.20
N PHE A 115 -0.06 11.48 11.54
CA PHE A 115 -0.49 12.50 10.59
C PHE A 115 0.59 13.54 10.44
N CYS A 116 1.12 13.69 9.22
CA CYS A 116 2.19 14.62 8.89
C CYS A 116 1.61 15.83 8.16
N THR A 117 1.99 17.02 8.61
CA THR A 117 1.69 18.29 7.94
C THR A 117 2.99 18.91 7.46
N GLY A 118 2.94 19.70 6.39
CA GLY A 118 4.11 20.36 5.84
C GLY A 118 3.98 20.65 4.35
N THR A 119 5.00 21.25 3.79
CA THR A 119 5.12 21.48 2.34
C THR A 119 5.42 20.18 1.60
N ASP A 120 5.15 20.12 0.30
CA ASP A 120 5.44 18.94 -0.51
C ASP A 120 6.93 18.57 -0.49
N LYS A 121 7.81 19.56 -0.37
CA LYS A 121 9.25 19.32 -0.21
C LYS A 121 9.56 18.60 1.11
N GLU A 122 9.01 19.05 2.23
CA GLU A 122 9.20 18.43 3.54
C GLU A 122 8.64 17.01 3.58
N LYS A 123 7.49 16.79 2.96
CA LYS A 123 6.88 15.45 2.81
C LYS A 123 7.78 14.49 2.04
N LEU A 124 8.36 14.95 0.91
CA LEU A 124 9.29 14.16 0.12
C LEU A 124 10.61 13.89 0.85
N ASP A 125 11.14 14.86 1.57
CA ASP A 125 12.33 14.69 2.37
C ASP A 125 12.08 13.69 3.51
N TRP A 126 10.92 13.76 4.16
CA TRP A 126 10.51 12.79 5.17
C TRP A 126 10.32 11.39 4.57
N PHE A 127 9.66 11.27 3.43
CA PHE A 127 9.51 10.02 2.70
C PHE A 127 10.86 9.34 2.41
N ARG A 128 11.89 10.12 2.06
CA ARG A 128 13.25 9.60 1.89
C ARG A 128 13.82 9.07 3.20
N VAL A 129 13.66 9.81 4.29
CA VAL A 129 14.23 9.44 5.60
C VAL A 129 13.62 8.14 6.12
N ILE A 130 12.30 7.98 6.09
CA ILE A 130 11.65 6.77 6.60
C ILE A 130 11.96 5.52 5.75
N ASN A 131 12.16 5.69 4.45
CA ASN A 131 12.53 4.58 3.56
C ASN A 131 14.00 4.15 3.70
N ILE A 132 14.88 4.95 4.32
CA ILE A 132 16.26 4.54 4.63
C ILE A 132 16.29 3.38 5.65
N ALA A 133 15.33 3.34 6.56
CA ALA A 133 15.23 2.32 7.61
C ALA A 133 14.48 1.04 7.16
N GLY A 134 13.82 1.06 6.01
CA GLY A 134 13.06 -0.05 5.41
C GLY A 134 13.72 -0.66 4.17
N GLU A 135 12.92 -1.17 3.26
CA GLU A 135 13.42 -1.57 1.95
C GLU A 135 13.94 -0.33 1.20
N ARG A 136 15.23 -0.32 0.90
CA ARG A 136 15.86 0.81 0.21
C ARG A 136 15.14 1.13 -1.09
N LEU A 137 14.72 2.38 -1.22
CA LEU A 137 14.28 2.90 -2.51
C LEU A 137 15.47 2.85 -3.47
N LEU A 138 15.23 2.39 -4.68
CA LEU A 138 16.20 2.53 -5.75
C LEU A 138 16.37 4.03 -6.08
N ASP A 139 17.59 4.44 -6.47
CA ASP A 139 17.85 5.83 -6.87
C ASP A 139 16.85 6.34 -7.91
N GLN A 140 16.36 5.46 -8.78
CA GLN A 140 15.35 5.79 -9.77
C GLN A 140 13.96 6.08 -9.14
N GLU A 141 13.59 5.39 -8.07
CA GLU A 141 12.34 5.63 -7.35
C GLU A 141 12.38 6.99 -6.63
N LEU A 142 13.55 7.32 -6.05
CA LEU A 142 13.78 8.65 -5.47
C LEU A 142 13.70 9.76 -6.53
N ARG A 143 14.32 9.56 -7.69
CA ARG A 143 14.24 10.51 -8.81
C ARG A 143 12.78 10.68 -9.27
N ASN A 144 12.06 9.60 -9.40
CA ASN A 144 10.66 9.61 -9.80
C ASN A 144 9.74 10.33 -8.80
N ALA A 145 10.07 10.32 -7.51
CA ALA A 145 9.34 11.07 -6.48
C ALA A 145 9.64 12.57 -6.53
N VAL A 146 10.89 12.94 -6.84
CA VAL A 146 11.35 14.34 -6.92
C VAL A 146 10.84 15.04 -8.18
N TYR A 147 10.82 14.33 -9.31
CA TYR A 147 10.47 14.89 -10.62
C TYR A 147 9.05 14.51 -11.05
N VAL A 148 8.10 14.53 -10.11
CA VAL A 148 6.68 14.34 -10.44
C VAL A 148 6.22 15.51 -11.32
N GLY A 149 5.84 15.19 -12.56
CA GLY A 149 5.32 16.13 -13.53
C GLY A 149 4.50 15.42 -14.61
N PRO A 150 3.78 16.16 -15.47
CA PRO A 150 2.93 15.56 -16.51
C PRO A 150 3.68 14.53 -17.37
N PHE A 151 4.92 14.82 -17.75
CA PHE A 151 5.75 13.92 -18.55
C PHE A 151 6.06 12.61 -17.81
N VAL A 152 6.48 12.68 -16.53
CA VAL A 152 6.82 11.48 -15.75
C VAL A 152 5.57 10.66 -15.45
N THR A 153 4.45 11.31 -15.19
CA THR A 153 3.15 10.65 -14.97
C THR A 153 2.70 9.91 -16.22
N ASP A 154 2.84 10.53 -17.38
CA ASP A 154 2.49 9.93 -18.67
C ASP A 154 3.47 8.82 -19.06
N ALA A 155 4.77 9.04 -18.88
CA ALA A 155 5.79 8.03 -19.13
C ALA A 155 5.59 6.77 -18.26
N ARG A 156 5.22 6.90 -16.99
CA ARG A 156 4.87 5.76 -16.12
C ARG A 156 3.70 4.96 -16.66
N ARG A 157 2.71 5.59 -17.25
CA ARG A 157 1.55 4.93 -17.86
C ARG A 157 1.96 3.97 -18.97
N TYR A 158 3.00 4.32 -19.75
CA TYR A 158 3.46 3.54 -20.91
C TYR A 158 4.64 2.61 -20.63
N PHE A 159 5.49 2.92 -19.65
CA PHE A 159 6.77 2.23 -19.47
C PHE A 159 6.93 1.52 -18.13
N SER A 160 6.10 1.78 -17.14
CA SER A 160 6.28 1.24 -15.78
C SER A 160 5.17 0.31 -15.30
N LYS A 161 4.13 0.08 -16.09
CA LYS A 161 3.04 -0.84 -15.71
C LYS A 161 3.40 -2.28 -16.08
N HIS A 162 3.03 -3.21 -15.21
CA HIS A 162 3.09 -4.64 -15.54
C HIS A 162 2.31 -4.91 -16.84
N GLY A 163 2.98 -5.58 -17.81
CA GLY A 163 2.41 -5.82 -19.14
C GLY A 163 2.49 -4.66 -20.14
N CYS A 164 3.15 -3.53 -19.79
CA CYS A 164 3.44 -2.47 -20.76
C CYS A 164 4.42 -2.94 -21.86
N ALA A 165 4.56 -2.16 -22.93
CA ALA A 165 5.45 -2.52 -24.05
C ALA A 165 6.90 -2.77 -23.60
N ALA A 166 7.43 -1.95 -22.72
CA ALA A 166 8.78 -2.11 -22.18
C ALA A 166 8.94 -3.38 -21.33
N TYR A 167 7.92 -3.74 -20.54
CA TYR A 167 7.89 -4.97 -19.75
C TYR A 167 7.89 -6.22 -20.64
N ARG A 168 7.10 -6.22 -21.72
CA ARG A 168 7.03 -7.33 -22.69
C ARG A 168 8.37 -7.55 -23.41
N ILE A 169 9.04 -6.47 -23.78
CA ILE A 169 10.37 -6.55 -24.42
C ILE A 169 11.43 -7.08 -23.44
N GLY A 170 11.36 -6.73 -22.15
CA GLY A 170 12.31 -7.19 -21.13
C GLY A 170 12.04 -8.61 -20.60
N SER A 171 10.86 -9.19 -20.81
CA SER A 171 10.54 -10.57 -20.42
C SER A 171 10.89 -11.63 -21.47
N ASP A 172 11.25 -11.20 -22.67
CA ASP A 172 11.63 -12.10 -23.79
C ASP A 172 13.16 -12.31 -23.86
N TYR A 173 13.91 -11.83 -22.89
CA TYR A 173 15.35 -12.05 -22.69
C TYR A 173 15.58 -12.55 -21.24
#